data_d46086f8d48e5d48d5e657c7b2fed072
#
_entry.id   d46086f8d48e5d48d5e657c7b2fed072
#
_cell.length_a   1.000
_cell.length_b   1.000
_cell.length_c   1.000
_cell.angle_alpha   90.00
_cell.angle_beta   90.00
_cell.angle_gamma   90.00
#
_symmetry.space_group_name_H-M   'P 1'
#
loop_
_entity.id
_entity.type
_entity.pdbx_description
1 polymer ?
#
loop_
_entity_poly.entity_id
_entity_poly.type
_entity_poly.pdbx_seq_one_letter_code
_entity_poly.pdbx_strand_id
1 'polypeptide(L)'
;MKQTKLHRMTALCLQTVIAVTLLSCSTENDEYKKDSPSAENPAEPVGALLEDFSIEQLPAKTIYALGENIDLTGLNVTGKYDDGKQRPVKVTPEQLSGFSSSAPVDKQEVTITIEGKQKSFSVQISPVRVENGVLTEVLKGYNEIILPNSVKSIPKDAFRNSQINKVVLNEGLKSIGDMAFFNSTVQEIVFPSTLEQLKEDIFYYCYNLKKADLSKTKITKLPASTFVYAGIEEVLLPVTLKEIGSQAFLKTSQLKTIEIPENVSTIGQEAFRESGITTVKLPNGVTNI
;
A
#
# COMPACT_ATOMS: atom_id res chain seq x y z
N MET A 1 46.34 29.57 11.02
CA MET A 1 47.30 28.46 11.26
C MET A 1 46.53 27.26 11.79
N LYS A 2 46.57 26.24 11.12
CA LYS A 2 46.61 24.79 11.19
C LYS A 2 45.56 24.12 10.31
N GLN A 3 46.07 23.62 9.18
CA GLN A 3 45.44 22.59 8.32
C GLN A 3 45.51 21.23 9.01
N THR A 4 44.54 20.37 8.77
CA THR A 4 44.75 18.90 8.76
C THR A 4 43.66 18.24 7.90
N LYS A 5 44.06 17.85 6.78
CA LYS A 5 44.25 16.51 6.17
C LYS A 5 42.98 15.71 5.87
N LEU A 6 42.67 15.74 4.59
CA LEU A 6 41.89 14.85 3.77
C LEU A 6 42.49 13.41 3.76
N HIS A 7 41.72 12.40 4.12
CA HIS A 7 42.08 11.00 3.83
C HIS A 7 41.13 10.44 2.76
N ARG A 8 41.68 10.25 1.59
CA ARG A 8 41.12 9.37 0.53
C ARG A 8 41.37 7.92 0.93
N MET A 9 40.33 7.09 0.94
CA MET A 9 40.48 5.64 0.87
C MET A 9 39.95 5.14 -0.47
N THR A 10 40.88 4.69 -1.27
CA THR A 10 40.70 3.98 -2.53
C THR A 10 40.24 2.56 -2.26
N ALA A 11 39.13 2.15 -2.88
CA ALA A 11 38.67 0.77 -2.88
C ALA A 11 39.53 -0.06 -3.87
N LEU A 12 40.13 -1.09 -3.36
CA LEU A 12 40.92 -2.07 -4.12
C LEU A 12 40.00 -3.26 -4.51
N CYS A 13 39.82 -3.44 -5.81
CA CYS A 13 39.12 -4.57 -6.40
C CYS A 13 40.02 -5.82 -6.34
N LEU A 14 39.63 -6.87 -5.61
CA LEU A 14 40.35 -8.14 -5.62
C LEU A 14 39.53 -9.20 -6.34
N GLN A 15 39.92 -9.49 -7.59
CA GLN A 15 39.46 -10.67 -8.32
C GLN A 15 40.23 -11.88 -7.84
N THR A 16 39.54 -12.90 -7.33
CA THR A 16 40.11 -14.24 -7.10
C THR A 16 39.57 -15.21 -8.15
N VAL A 17 40.46 -15.58 -9.07
CA VAL A 17 40.28 -16.69 -10.00
C VAL A 17 40.65 -17.97 -9.26
N ILE A 18 39.70 -18.91 -9.15
CA ILE A 18 40.02 -20.29 -8.69
C ILE A 18 40.08 -21.21 -9.89
N ALA A 19 41.26 -21.68 -10.18
CA ALA A 19 41.50 -22.74 -11.13
C ALA A 19 41.24 -24.11 -10.47
N VAL A 20 40.41 -24.92 -11.11
CA VAL A 20 40.19 -26.32 -10.74
C VAL A 20 41.07 -27.19 -11.59
N THR A 21 42.06 -27.84 -11.00
CA THR A 21 42.87 -28.87 -11.62
C THR A 21 42.18 -30.23 -11.53
N LEU A 22 42.03 -30.86 -12.68
CA LEU A 22 41.64 -32.26 -12.83
C LEU A 22 42.75 -33.19 -12.39
N LEU A 23 42.43 -34.17 -11.52
CA LEU A 23 43.27 -35.36 -11.36
C LEU A 23 42.39 -36.59 -11.55
N SER A 24 42.73 -37.36 -12.55
CA SER A 24 42.20 -38.69 -12.89
C SER A 24 42.86 -39.77 -12.01
N CYS A 25 42.10 -40.73 -11.51
CA CYS A 25 42.59 -42.10 -11.43
C CYS A 25 41.41 -43.10 -11.39
N SER A 26 41.58 -44.12 -12.20
CA SER A 26 40.72 -45.27 -12.48
C SER A 26 40.70 -46.33 -11.34
N THR A 27 39.65 -47.11 -11.20
CA THR A 27 39.57 -48.57 -11.39
C THR A 27 38.18 -49.11 -11.01
N GLU A 28 37.68 -49.85 -11.96
CA GLU A 28 36.75 -51.00 -12.03
C GLU A 28 36.09 -51.53 -10.77
N ASN A 29 34.73 -51.73 -10.80
CA ASN A 29 34.09 -53.04 -11.01
C ASN A 29 32.55 -52.94 -10.98
N ASP A 30 31.96 -53.82 -11.81
CA ASP A 30 30.60 -54.07 -12.14
C ASP A 30 29.65 -54.31 -10.94
N GLU A 31 28.41 -53.79 -11.04
CA GLU A 31 27.19 -54.59 -10.88
C GLU A 31 25.94 -53.93 -11.44
N TYR A 32 25.32 -54.67 -12.34
CA TYR A 32 24.08 -54.34 -13.10
C TYR A 32 22.87 -54.30 -12.15
N LYS A 33 22.23 -53.12 -11.97
CA LYS A 33 20.84 -53.04 -11.49
C LYS A 33 20.03 -52.15 -12.43
N LYS A 34 19.04 -52.81 -13.01
CA LYS A 34 18.02 -52.33 -13.91
C LYS A 34 17.14 -51.34 -13.18
N ASP A 35 17.30 -50.06 -13.47
CA ASP A 35 16.38 -49.02 -12.98
C ASP A 35 15.34 -48.68 -14.04
N SER A 36 14.10 -48.59 -13.55
CA SER A 36 12.92 -48.13 -14.28
C SER A 36 13.12 -46.70 -14.78
N PRO A 37 12.53 -46.33 -15.94
CA PRO A 37 12.69 -44.98 -16.44
C PRO A 37 12.01 -43.98 -15.52
N SER A 38 12.80 -43.08 -14.93
CA SER A 38 12.32 -41.85 -14.33
C SER A 38 11.57 -41.07 -15.38
N ALA A 39 10.35 -40.62 -15.03
CA ALA A 39 9.57 -39.74 -15.89
C ALA A 39 10.40 -38.51 -16.24
N GLU A 40 10.95 -38.45 -17.44
CA GLU A 40 11.53 -37.27 -18.01
C GLU A 40 10.45 -36.19 -18.08
N ASN A 41 10.69 -35.09 -17.39
CA ASN A 41 9.97 -33.84 -17.63
C ASN A 41 10.06 -33.56 -19.15
N PRO A 42 8.97 -33.36 -19.88
CA PRO A 42 9.06 -33.15 -21.31
C PRO A 42 9.96 -31.93 -21.57
N ALA A 43 11.10 -32.17 -22.18
CA ALA A 43 12.01 -31.12 -22.63
C ALA A 43 11.20 -30.10 -23.44
N GLU A 44 11.35 -28.83 -23.14
CA GLU A 44 10.76 -27.77 -23.96
C GLU A 44 11.22 -27.98 -25.42
N PRO A 45 10.33 -27.91 -26.39
CA PRO A 45 10.72 -28.10 -27.77
C PRO A 45 11.70 -26.99 -28.17
N VAL A 46 12.94 -27.37 -28.41
CA VAL A 46 13.96 -26.48 -28.94
C VAL A 46 13.50 -26.05 -30.34
N GLY A 47 13.02 -24.80 -30.48
CA GLY A 47 12.85 -24.20 -31.80
C GLY A 47 11.54 -23.47 -32.13
N ALA A 48 10.53 -23.45 -31.29
CA ALA A 48 9.34 -22.63 -31.58
C ALA A 48 9.63 -21.14 -31.35
N LEU A 49 9.40 -20.30 -32.37
CA LEU A 49 9.64 -18.85 -32.31
C LEU A 49 8.42 -18.11 -31.75
N LEU A 50 8.66 -17.13 -30.89
CA LEU A 50 7.59 -16.27 -30.35
C LEU A 50 7.06 -15.35 -31.46
N GLU A 51 5.79 -15.50 -31.85
CA GLU A 51 5.14 -14.62 -32.82
C GLU A 51 4.63 -13.32 -32.16
N ASP A 52 3.99 -13.44 -31.01
CA ASP A 52 3.47 -12.32 -30.20
C ASP A 52 3.25 -12.80 -28.75
N PHE A 53 2.90 -11.89 -27.86
CA PHE A 53 2.46 -12.22 -26.51
C PHE A 53 1.37 -11.27 -26.03
N SER A 54 0.59 -11.71 -25.03
CA SER A 54 -0.46 -10.93 -24.37
C SER A 54 -0.20 -10.84 -22.87
N ILE A 55 -0.62 -9.74 -22.27
CA ILE A 55 -0.68 -9.58 -20.81
C ILE A 55 -2.09 -9.97 -20.39
N GLU A 56 -2.24 -11.16 -19.79
CA GLU A 56 -3.55 -11.68 -19.35
C GLU A 56 -3.95 -11.09 -18.00
N GLN A 57 -2.97 -10.77 -17.15
CA GLN A 57 -3.20 -10.16 -15.85
C GLN A 57 -2.07 -9.19 -15.54
N LEU A 58 -2.44 -8.01 -15.09
CA LEU A 58 -1.49 -6.99 -14.61
C LEU A 58 -0.86 -7.40 -13.27
N PRO A 59 0.30 -6.84 -12.91
CA PRO A 59 0.84 -6.99 -11.56
C PRO A 59 -0.18 -6.57 -10.50
N ALA A 60 -0.19 -7.26 -9.37
CA ALA A 60 -1.06 -6.91 -8.24
C ALA A 60 -0.77 -5.51 -7.67
N LYS A 61 0.47 -5.02 -7.86
CA LYS A 61 0.89 -3.68 -7.48
C LYS A 61 1.06 -2.80 -8.72
N THR A 62 0.25 -1.75 -8.80
CA THR A 62 0.31 -0.73 -9.87
C THR A 62 0.51 0.68 -9.34
N ILE A 63 0.53 0.87 -8.01
CA ILE A 63 0.80 2.15 -7.34
C ILE A 63 2.02 1.95 -6.42
N TYR A 64 3.04 2.78 -6.62
CA TYR A 64 4.32 2.70 -5.93
C TYR A 64 4.59 3.97 -5.12
N ALA A 65 5.31 3.84 -4.01
CA ALA A 65 5.93 4.95 -3.32
C ALA A 65 7.26 5.34 -4.01
N LEU A 66 7.76 6.52 -3.67
CA LEU A 66 9.07 6.98 -4.13
C LEU A 66 10.17 6.04 -3.63
N GLY A 67 11.04 5.64 -4.53
CA GLY A 67 12.18 4.75 -4.26
C GLY A 67 11.84 3.26 -4.20
N GLU A 68 10.57 2.85 -4.39
CA GLU A 68 10.21 1.43 -4.46
C GLU A 68 10.63 0.80 -5.79
N ASN A 69 11.02 -0.46 -5.73
CA ASN A 69 11.29 -1.28 -6.91
C ASN A 69 9.98 -1.80 -7.52
N ILE A 70 10.03 -2.10 -8.83
CA ILE A 70 8.89 -2.74 -9.50
C ILE A 70 8.66 -4.14 -8.92
N ASP A 71 7.39 -4.49 -8.75
CA ASP A 71 6.93 -5.79 -8.27
C ASP A 71 6.04 -6.41 -9.34
N LEU A 72 6.47 -7.53 -9.89
CA LEU A 72 5.77 -8.27 -10.94
C LEU A 72 4.86 -9.37 -10.41
N THR A 73 4.70 -9.48 -9.09
CA THR A 73 3.82 -10.47 -8.47
C THR A 73 2.40 -10.35 -9.03
N GLY A 74 1.85 -11.45 -9.52
CA GLY A 74 0.53 -11.49 -10.14
C GLY A 74 0.51 -11.15 -11.63
N LEU A 75 1.63 -10.68 -12.22
CA LEU A 75 1.72 -10.53 -13.68
C LEU A 75 1.60 -11.90 -14.35
N ASN A 76 0.67 -12.01 -15.30
CA ASN A 76 0.51 -13.21 -16.14
C ASN A 76 0.64 -12.83 -17.61
N VAL A 77 1.58 -13.47 -18.29
CA VAL A 77 1.90 -13.24 -19.71
C VAL A 77 1.84 -14.57 -20.46
N THR A 78 1.18 -14.57 -21.61
CA THR A 78 1.04 -15.74 -22.49
C THR A 78 1.64 -15.43 -23.85
N GLY A 79 2.63 -16.23 -24.25
CA GLY A 79 3.24 -16.18 -25.58
C GLY A 79 2.47 -17.03 -26.59
N LYS A 80 2.32 -16.51 -27.81
CA LYS A 80 1.84 -17.22 -28.99
C LYS A 80 3.06 -17.54 -29.86
N TYR A 81 3.19 -18.82 -30.24
CA TYR A 81 4.36 -19.34 -30.96
C TYR A 81 3.98 -19.80 -32.38
N ASP A 82 4.96 -19.88 -33.26
CA ASP A 82 4.81 -20.28 -34.69
C ASP A 82 4.31 -21.72 -34.90
N ASP A 83 4.39 -22.55 -33.84
CA ASP A 83 3.75 -23.88 -33.82
C ASP A 83 2.24 -23.86 -33.48
N GLY A 84 1.65 -22.68 -33.40
CA GLY A 84 0.24 -22.44 -33.07
C GLY A 84 -0.13 -22.62 -31.61
N LYS A 85 0.84 -22.92 -30.73
CA LYS A 85 0.57 -23.11 -29.29
C LYS A 85 0.76 -21.83 -28.49
N GLN A 86 0.02 -21.77 -27.40
CA GLN A 86 0.20 -20.73 -26.37
C GLN A 86 0.90 -21.33 -25.16
N ARG A 87 1.83 -20.55 -24.57
CA ARG A 87 2.57 -20.96 -23.38
C ARG A 87 2.73 -19.79 -22.42
N PRO A 88 2.72 -20.02 -21.09
CA PRO A 88 3.05 -18.98 -20.13
C PRO A 88 4.50 -18.52 -20.31
N VAL A 89 4.72 -17.21 -20.22
CA VAL A 89 6.06 -16.62 -20.30
C VAL A 89 6.36 -15.93 -18.98
N LYS A 90 7.50 -16.30 -18.37
CA LYS A 90 7.99 -15.65 -17.17
C LYS A 90 8.71 -14.36 -17.56
N VAL A 91 8.21 -13.23 -17.07
CA VAL A 91 8.83 -11.90 -17.27
C VAL A 91 9.77 -11.61 -16.10
N THR A 92 10.95 -11.09 -16.42
CA THR A 92 11.95 -10.64 -15.44
C THR A 92 12.13 -9.13 -15.49
N PRO A 93 12.65 -8.49 -14.42
CA PRO A 93 12.87 -7.04 -14.39
C PRO A 93 13.76 -6.52 -15.52
N GLU A 94 14.72 -7.33 -16.01
CA GLU A 94 15.65 -6.98 -17.10
C GLU A 94 14.95 -6.81 -18.46
N GLN A 95 13.76 -7.40 -18.61
CA GLN A 95 12.92 -7.28 -19.81
C GLN A 95 12.02 -6.05 -19.78
N LEU A 96 12.11 -5.24 -18.72
CA LEU A 96 11.30 -4.04 -18.55
C LEU A 96 12.07 -2.78 -18.90
N SER A 97 11.34 -1.79 -19.40
CA SER A 97 11.83 -0.43 -19.58
C SER A 97 10.73 0.58 -19.19
N GLY A 98 11.14 1.83 -18.94
CA GLY A 98 10.20 2.92 -18.63
C GLY A 98 9.79 3.03 -17.16
N PHE A 99 10.12 2.07 -16.28
CA PHE A 99 9.82 2.21 -14.84
C PHE A 99 10.86 3.07 -14.12
N SER A 100 10.37 4.07 -13.37
CA SER A 100 11.17 4.85 -12.42
C SER A 100 10.29 5.35 -11.28
N SER A 101 10.70 5.11 -10.06
CA SER A 101 10.04 5.62 -8.85
C SER A 101 10.80 6.81 -8.23
N SER A 102 11.66 7.49 -8.99
CA SER A 102 12.46 8.62 -8.50
C SER A 102 11.66 9.91 -8.31
N ALA A 103 10.55 10.06 -9.04
CA ALA A 103 9.66 11.22 -8.96
C ALA A 103 8.19 10.79 -9.05
N PRO A 104 7.25 11.55 -8.45
CA PRO A 104 5.82 11.26 -8.55
C PRO A 104 5.31 11.44 -9.96
N VAL A 105 4.42 10.56 -10.40
CA VAL A 105 3.73 10.65 -11.68
C VAL A 105 2.41 9.89 -11.64
N ASP A 106 1.34 10.49 -12.17
CA ASP A 106 0.01 9.88 -12.16
C ASP A 106 -0.11 8.69 -13.12
N LYS A 107 0.65 8.70 -14.21
CA LYS A 107 0.68 7.63 -15.19
C LYS A 107 2.06 7.49 -15.80
N GLN A 108 2.67 6.32 -15.63
CA GLN A 108 3.94 5.93 -16.25
C GLN A 108 3.76 4.62 -16.99
N GLU A 109 4.15 4.60 -18.25
CA GLU A 109 4.13 3.38 -19.08
C GLU A 109 5.37 2.52 -18.80
N VAL A 110 5.13 1.26 -18.49
CA VAL A 110 6.16 0.23 -18.32
C VAL A 110 6.05 -0.73 -19.50
N THR A 111 7.12 -0.90 -20.26
CA THR A 111 7.15 -1.73 -21.45
C THR A 111 7.88 -3.03 -21.16
N ILE A 112 7.24 -4.14 -21.48
CA ILE A 112 7.82 -5.50 -21.49
C ILE A 112 8.35 -5.76 -22.89
N THR A 113 9.58 -6.22 -22.99
CA THR A 113 10.21 -6.65 -24.26
C THR A 113 10.62 -8.12 -24.18
N ILE A 114 10.03 -8.97 -25.03
CA ILE A 114 10.34 -10.40 -25.11
C ILE A 114 10.64 -10.71 -26.58
N GLU A 115 11.83 -11.16 -26.90
CA GLU A 115 12.28 -11.51 -28.28
C GLU A 115 11.94 -10.41 -29.31
N GLY A 116 12.12 -9.13 -28.92
CA GLY A 116 11.85 -7.97 -29.77
C GLY A 116 10.38 -7.56 -29.88
N LYS A 117 9.45 -8.33 -29.35
CA LYS A 117 8.03 -7.95 -29.24
C LYS A 117 7.81 -7.08 -27.99
N GLN A 118 6.86 -6.16 -28.04
CA GLN A 118 6.62 -5.20 -26.95
C GLN A 118 5.14 -5.11 -26.58
N LYS A 119 4.85 -5.07 -25.29
CA LYS A 119 3.55 -4.71 -24.71
C LYS A 119 3.79 -3.83 -23.49
N SER A 120 2.84 -2.96 -23.18
CA SER A 120 2.99 -2.00 -22.08
C SER A 120 1.80 -2.07 -21.12
N PHE A 121 2.07 -1.67 -19.89
CA PHE A 121 1.05 -1.41 -18.87
C PHE A 121 1.41 -0.13 -18.10
N SER A 122 0.40 0.45 -17.43
CA SER A 122 0.61 1.71 -16.71
C SER A 122 0.76 1.47 -15.21
N VAL A 123 1.60 2.28 -14.58
CA VAL A 123 1.74 2.38 -13.12
C VAL A 123 1.65 3.84 -12.69
N GLN A 124 1.42 4.07 -11.40
CA GLN A 124 1.44 5.39 -10.77
C GLN A 124 2.54 5.44 -9.70
N ILE A 125 3.22 6.56 -9.59
CA ILE A 125 4.17 6.84 -8.50
C ILE A 125 3.55 7.90 -7.59
N SER A 126 3.15 7.49 -6.41
CA SER A 126 2.54 8.36 -5.41
C SER A 126 3.58 9.32 -4.78
N PRO A 127 3.21 10.55 -4.43
CA PRO A 127 4.12 11.52 -3.81
C PRO A 127 4.41 11.23 -2.33
N VAL A 128 4.71 9.97 -2.01
CA VAL A 128 4.97 9.52 -0.64
C VAL A 128 6.21 8.63 -0.56
N ARG A 129 6.86 8.59 0.61
CA ARG A 129 7.87 7.59 0.96
C ARG A 129 7.33 6.64 2.01
N VAL A 130 7.74 5.39 1.90
CA VAL A 130 7.32 4.33 2.81
C VAL A 130 8.54 3.50 3.24
N GLU A 131 8.71 3.30 4.54
CA GLU A 131 9.76 2.46 5.10
C GLU A 131 9.14 1.44 6.06
N ASN A 132 9.41 0.18 5.84
CA ASN A 132 8.87 -0.93 6.66
C ASN A 132 7.34 -0.88 6.86
N GLY A 133 6.62 -0.43 5.84
CA GLY A 133 5.17 -0.27 5.89
C GLY A 133 4.67 1.00 6.57
N VAL A 134 5.55 1.86 7.06
CA VAL A 134 5.20 3.15 7.67
C VAL A 134 5.36 4.26 6.65
N LEU A 135 4.36 5.12 6.53
CA LEU A 135 4.43 6.36 5.76
C LEU A 135 5.43 7.31 6.43
N THR A 136 6.56 7.61 5.78
CA THR A 136 7.63 8.44 6.37
C THR A 136 7.66 9.85 5.83
N GLU A 137 7.16 10.07 4.62
CA GLU A 137 7.11 11.39 4.01
C GLU A 137 5.89 11.53 3.09
N VAL A 138 5.31 12.72 3.08
CA VAL A 138 4.29 13.16 2.12
C VAL A 138 4.80 14.44 1.46
N LEU A 139 5.00 14.39 0.14
CA LEU A 139 5.45 15.57 -0.58
C LEU A 139 4.34 16.63 -0.67
N LYS A 140 4.74 17.89 -0.60
CA LYS A 140 3.83 19.04 -0.71
C LYS A 140 3.50 19.37 -2.16
N GLY A 141 2.37 20.07 -2.37
CA GLY A 141 1.96 20.56 -3.69
C GLY A 141 1.02 19.64 -4.47
N TYR A 142 0.57 18.54 -3.85
CA TYR A 142 -0.41 17.62 -4.42
C TYR A 142 -1.78 17.80 -3.77
N ASN A 143 -2.84 17.86 -4.58
CA ASN A 143 -4.22 17.98 -4.09
C ASN A 143 -4.87 16.62 -3.80
N GLU A 144 -4.41 15.57 -4.45
CA GLU A 144 -4.85 14.17 -4.26
C GLU A 144 -3.65 13.27 -4.03
N ILE A 145 -3.78 12.33 -3.10
CA ILE A 145 -2.79 11.29 -2.83
C ILE A 145 -3.50 9.95 -2.79
N ILE A 146 -3.00 9.00 -3.56
CA ILE A 146 -3.41 7.60 -3.50
C ILE A 146 -2.28 6.83 -2.81
N LEU A 147 -2.56 6.24 -1.65
CA LEU A 147 -1.56 5.50 -0.91
C LEU A 147 -1.29 4.14 -1.56
N PRO A 148 -0.01 3.77 -1.79
CA PRO A 148 0.34 2.45 -2.30
C PRO A 148 0.07 1.36 -1.26
N ASN A 149 -0.13 0.12 -1.71
CA ASN A 149 -0.43 -1.03 -0.84
C ASN A 149 0.69 -1.40 0.14
N SER A 150 1.88 -0.84 -0.03
CA SER A 150 2.99 -0.94 0.93
C SER A 150 2.72 -0.21 2.24
N VAL A 151 1.83 0.81 2.27
CA VAL A 151 1.49 1.55 3.49
C VAL A 151 0.64 0.67 4.41
N LYS A 152 1.16 0.40 5.61
CA LYS A 152 0.45 -0.34 6.67
C LYS A 152 0.09 0.55 7.85
N SER A 153 0.80 1.66 8.02
CA SER A 153 0.59 2.62 9.09
C SER A 153 0.83 4.06 8.62
N ILE A 154 -0.09 4.93 8.98
CA ILE A 154 0.05 6.39 8.87
C ILE A 154 0.49 6.88 10.26
N PRO A 155 1.67 7.51 10.40
CA PRO A 155 2.16 7.96 11.70
C PRO A 155 1.46 9.23 12.18
N LYS A 156 1.78 9.63 13.40
CA LYS A 156 1.39 10.91 13.97
C LYS A 156 1.76 12.06 13.02
N ASP A 157 0.85 13.06 12.91
CA ASP A 157 1.05 14.30 12.17
C ASP A 157 1.31 14.16 10.65
N ALA A 158 1.14 12.98 10.03
CA ALA A 158 1.54 12.71 8.64
C ALA A 158 0.94 13.68 7.60
N PHE A 159 -0.31 14.07 7.77
CA PHE A 159 -1.04 15.03 6.92
C PHE A 159 -1.44 16.29 7.69
N ARG A 160 -0.80 16.57 8.82
CA ARG A 160 -1.09 17.75 9.64
C ARG A 160 -0.88 19.03 8.85
N ASN A 161 -1.85 19.97 8.92
CA ASN A 161 -1.85 21.25 8.19
C ASN A 161 -1.66 21.09 6.67
N SER A 162 -1.96 19.92 6.09
CA SER A 162 -1.84 19.69 4.66
C SER A 162 -2.94 20.39 3.87
N GLN A 163 -2.62 20.81 2.64
CA GLN A 163 -3.57 21.37 1.68
C GLN A 163 -4.09 20.30 0.70
N ILE A 164 -4.19 19.06 1.16
CA ILE A 164 -4.65 17.92 0.36
C ILE A 164 -6.15 17.81 0.46
N ASN A 165 -6.85 17.81 -0.67
CA ASN A 165 -8.31 17.71 -0.70
C ASN A 165 -8.80 16.27 -0.63
N LYS A 166 -8.01 15.30 -1.13
CA LYS A 166 -8.39 13.91 -1.17
C LYS A 166 -7.20 12.98 -0.85
N VAL A 167 -7.45 12.04 0.06
CA VAL A 167 -6.53 10.94 0.33
C VAL A 167 -7.27 9.62 0.16
N VAL A 168 -6.81 8.81 -0.79
CA VAL A 168 -7.32 7.45 -1.00
C VAL A 168 -6.47 6.50 -0.17
N LEU A 169 -7.07 5.96 0.88
CA LEU A 169 -6.43 4.98 1.76
C LEU A 169 -6.46 3.60 1.10
N ASN A 170 -5.34 2.89 1.19
CA ASN A 170 -5.19 1.58 0.57
C ASN A 170 -5.74 0.44 1.44
N GLU A 171 -6.22 -0.62 0.80
CA GLU A 171 -6.45 -1.88 1.51
C GLU A 171 -5.11 -2.45 2.02
N GLY A 172 -5.12 -2.88 3.27
CA GLY A 172 -3.91 -3.29 4.00
C GLY A 172 -3.40 -2.27 5.02
N LEU A 173 -3.91 -1.02 5.00
CA LEU A 173 -3.68 -0.05 6.08
C LEU A 173 -4.30 -0.57 7.39
N LYS A 174 -3.52 -0.56 8.48
CA LYS A 174 -3.92 -1.10 9.80
C LYS A 174 -4.16 -0.02 10.85
N SER A 175 -3.39 1.08 10.78
CA SER A 175 -3.44 2.10 11.83
C SER A 175 -3.25 3.52 11.30
N ILE A 176 -3.89 4.47 11.95
CA ILE A 176 -3.73 5.91 11.74
C ILE A 176 -3.39 6.55 13.09
N GLY A 177 -2.25 7.25 13.12
CA GLY A 177 -1.67 7.88 14.32
C GLY A 177 -2.37 9.15 14.77
N ASP A 178 -1.94 9.65 15.94
CA ASP A 178 -2.48 10.88 16.53
C ASP A 178 -2.33 12.07 15.59
N MET A 179 -3.33 12.92 15.52
CA MET A 179 -3.32 14.16 14.74
C MET A 179 -2.96 13.98 13.26
N ALA A 180 -3.12 12.76 12.72
CA ALA A 180 -2.65 12.44 11.37
C ALA A 180 -3.18 13.40 10.29
N PHE A 181 -4.41 13.88 10.41
CA PHE A 181 -5.05 14.83 9.51
C PHE A 181 -5.42 16.17 10.20
N PHE A 182 -4.83 16.46 11.37
CA PHE A 182 -5.13 17.67 12.13
C PHE A 182 -5.04 18.93 11.26
N ASN A 183 -6.11 19.74 11.23
CA ASN A 183 -6.20 20.99 10.47
C ASN A 183 -5.84 20.82 8.97
N SER A 184 -6.20 19.68 8.37
CA SER A 184 -6.02 19.46 6.93
C SER A 184 -7.25 19.92 6.14
N THR A 185 -7.08 20.16 4.83
CA THR A 185 -8.17 20.55 3.93
C THR A 185 -8.92 19.38 3.32
N VAL A 186 -8.68 18.13 3.81
CA VAL A 186 -9.35 16.93 3.29
C VAL A 186 -10.88 17.06 3.35
N GLN A 187 -11.56 16.69 2.25
CA GLN A 187 -13.00 16.85 2.10
C GLN A 187 -13.77 15.56 2.31
N GLU A 188 -13.22 14.45 1.82
CA GLU A 188 -13.81 13.12 1.94
C GLU A 188 -12.73 12.08 2.22
N ILE A 189 -13.05 11.11 3.07
CA ILE A 189 -12.17 10.00 3.36
C ILE A 189 -12.98 8.71 3.48
N VAL A 190 -12.50 7.68 2.76
CA VAL A 190 -13.06 6.33 2.81
C VAL A 190 -12.01 5.42 3.44
N PHE A 191 -12.39 4.76 4.52
CA PHE A 191 -11.47 3.91 5.28
C PHE A 191 -11.50 2.47 4.77
N PRO A 192 -10.33 1.81 4.66
CA PRO A 192 -10.27 0.42 4.20
C PRO A 192 -10.82 -0.55 5.24
N SER A 193 -11.29 -1.69 4.77
CA SER A 193 -11.82 -2.76 5.63
C SER A 193 -10.77 -3.38 6.56
N THR A 194 -9.50 -3.14 6.28
CA THR A 194 -8.36 -3.64 7.05
C THR A 194 -7.98 -2.76 8.23
N LEU A 195 -8.59 -1.56 8.37
CA LEU A 195 -8.28 -0.62 9.45
C LEU A 195 -8.76 -1.16 10.80
N GLU A 196 -7.84 -1.25 11.74
CA GLU A 196 -8.04 -1.80 13.09
C GLU A 196 -7.89 -0.76 14.19
N GLN A 197 -7.08 0.30 13.94
CA GLN A 197 -6.75 1.28 14.97
C GLN A 197 -6.79 2.71 14.43
N LEU A 198 -7.49 3.55 15.16
CA LEU A 198 -7.43 5.00 15.07
C LEU A 198 -6.83 5.54 16.38
N LYS A 199 -6.07 6.64 16.29
CA LYS A 199 -5.57 7.37 17.45
C LYS A 199 -6.33 8.68 17.65
N GLU A 200 -5.96 9.49 18.63
CA GLU A 200 -6.68 10.69 19.02
C GLU A 200 -6.50 11.87 18.06
N ASP A 201 -7.41 12.85 18.10
CA ASP A 201 -7.35 14.14 17.39
C ASP A 201 -7.19 14.04 15.86
N ILE A 202 -7.54 12.91 15.23
CA ILE A 202 -7.19 12.63 13.82
C ILE A 202 -7.69 13.73 12.89
N PHE A 203 -8.95 14.16 12.99
CA PHE A 203 -9.58 15.17 12.14
C PHE A 203 -9.94 16.46 12.90
N TYR A 204 -9.22 16.75 13.95
CA TYR A 204 -9.39 17.97 14.70
C TYR A 204 -9.13 19.19 13.79
N TYR A 205 -10.07 20.15 13.73
CA TYR A 205 -10.08 21.31 12.84
C TYR A 205 -10.15 20.99 11.33
N CYS A 206 -10.59 19.83 10.92
CA CYS A 206 -10.84 19.53 9.51
C CYS A 206 -12.16 20.13 9.02
N TYR A 207 -12.20 21.45 8.88
CA TYR A 207 -13.43 22.20 8.53
C TYR A 207 -14.04 21.80 7.19
N ASN A 208 -13.24 21.28 6.26
CA ASN A 208 -13.69 20.89 4.92
C ASN A 208 -14.16 19.44 4.82
N LEU A 209 -13.88 18.60 5.84
CA LEU A 209 -14.27 17.20 5.86
C LEU A 209 -15.81 17.08 5.94
N LYS A 210 -16.44 16.52 4.90
CA LYS A 210 -17.88 16.39 4.81
C LYS A 210 -18.38 14.99 5.16
N LYS A 211 -17.62 13.98 4.82
CA LYS A 211 -18.01 12.59 4.99
C LYS A 211 -16.86 11.72 5.50
N ALA A 212 -17.17 10.83 6.44
CA ALA A 212 -16.28 9.79 6.91
C ALA A 212 -17.02 8.44 6.96
N ASP A 213 -16.64 7.53 6.06
CA ASP A 213 -17.23 6.18 6.02
C ASP A 213 -16.30 5.16 6.70
N LEU A 214 -16.61 4.87 7.96
CA LEU A 214 -15.93 3.87 8.79
C LEU A 214 -16.66 2.52 8.79
N SER A 215 -17.77 2.38 8.07
CA SER A 215 -18.72 1.25 8.19
C SER A 215 -18.08 -0.12 7.97
N LYS A 216 -17.05 -0.20 7.12
CA LYS A 216 -16.34 -1.45 6.79
C LYS A 216 -15.13 -1.73 7.67
N THR A 217 -14.75 -0.80 8.55
CA THR A 217 -13.55 -0.97 9.39
C THR A 217 -13.76 -1.98 10.52
N LYS A 218 -12.66 -2.38 11.14
CA LYS A 218 -12.66 -3.29 12.30
C LYS A 218 -12.42 -2.55 13.62
N ILE A 219 -12.49 -1.23 13.63
CA ILE A 219 -12.31 -0.48 14.87
C ILE A 219 -13.40 -0.81 15.89
N THR A 220 -13.02 -0.85 17.16
CA THR A 220 -13.94 -1.06 18.28
C THR A 220 -14.11 0.19 19.12
N LYS A 221 -13.28 1.20 18.87
CA LYS A 221 -13.31 2.48 19.56
C LYS A 221 -13.16 3.61 18.55
N LEU A 222 -14.02 4.61 18.64
CA LEU A 222 -13.81 5.93 18.04
C LEU A 222 -13.04 6.76 19.08
N PRO A 223 -11.79 7.15 18.83
CA PRO A 223 -10.96 7.81 19.86
C PRO A 223 -11.47 9.18 20.29
N ALA A 224 -10.89 9.71 21.37
CA ALA A 224 -11.19 11.05 21.84
C ALA A 224 -10.90 12.09 20.75
N SER A 225 -11.69 13.14 20.73
CA SER A 225 -11.51 14.33 19.89
C SER A 225 -11.39 14.05 18.38
N THR A 226 -11.87 12.89 17.89
CA THR A 226 -11.69 12.46 16.49
C THR A 226 -12.14 13.52 15.49
N PHE A 227 -13.30 14.17 15.69
CA PHE A 227 -13.91 15.13 14.76
C PHE A 227 -14.14 16.52 15.37
N VAL A 228 -13.39 16.91 16.39
CA VAL A 228 -13.57 18.22 17.03
C VAL A 228 -13.44 19.35 16.01
N TYR A 229 -14.46 20.23 15.92
CA TYR A 229 -14.58 21.30 14.93
C TYR A 229 -14.51 20.84 13.46
N ALA A 230 -14.68 19.56 13.17
CA ALA A 230 -14.76 19.11 11.78
C ALA A 230 -16.06 19.58 11.12
N GLY A 231 -15.99 19.88 9.82
CA GLY A 231 -17.16 20.28 9.00
C GLY A 231 -18.05 19.11 8.61
N ILE A 232 -17.98 17.98 9.35
CA ILE A 232 -18.58 16.69 9.01
C ILE A 232 -20.11 16.79 8.97
N GLU A 233 -20.69 16.29 7.89
CA GLU A 233 -22.15 16.25 7.64
C GLU A 233 -22.68 14.81 7.78
N GLU A 234 -21.84 13.81 7.42
CA GLU A 234 -22.19 12.39 7.46
C GLU A 234 -21.05 11.56 8.05
N VAL A 235 -21.39 10.69 9.00
CA VAL A 235 -20.46 9.68 9.55
C VAL A 235 -21.17 8.33 9.54
N LEU A 236 -20.53 7.32 8.94
CA LEU A 236 -20.97 5.93 8.98
C LEU A 236 -20.07 5.16 9.93
N LEU A 237 -20.63 4.70 11.04
CA LEU A 237 -19.89 3.98 12.08
C LEU A 237 -19.94 2.45 11.84
N PRO A 238 -18.88 1.69 12.18
CA PRO A 238 -18.85 0.24 11.99
C PRO A 238 -19.68 -0.47 13.06
N VAL A 239 -20.28 -1.59 12.68
CA VAL A 239 -21.03 -2.45 13.61
C VAL A 239 -20.17 -3.03 14.74
N THR A 240 -18.85 -3.03 14.59
CA THR A 240 -17.89 -3.50 15.61
C THR A 240 -17.64 -2.49 16.72
N LEU A 241 -18.15 -1.23 16.58
CA LEU A 241 -17.87 -0.15 17.51
C LEU A 241 -18.50 -0.44 18.88
N LYS A 242 -17.73 -0.25 19.95
CA LYS A 242 -18.13 -0.43 21.35
C LYS A 242 -18.06 0.86 22.16
N GLU A 243 -17.20 1.79 21.75
CA GLU A 243 -16.93 3.02 22.48
C GLU A 243 -16.84 4.22 21.54
N ILE A 244 -17.50 5.30 21.91
CA ILE A 244 -17.32 6.65 21.35
C ILE A 244 -16.57 7.44 22.40
N GLY A 245 -15.36 7.91 22.05
CA GLY A 245 -14.46 8.62 22.97
C GLY A 245 -14.95 10.01 23.36
N SER A 246 -14.33 10.57 24.39
CA SER A 246 -14.64 11.91 24.88
C SER A 246 -14.47 12.95 23.77
N GLN A 247 -15.41 13.88 23.66
CA GLN A 247 -15.37 14.97 22.69
C GLN A 247 -15.28 14.53 21.22
N ALA A 248 -15.61 13.27 20.89
CA ALA A 248 -15.42 12.71 19.55
C ALA A 248 -16.11 13.54 18.45
N PHE A 249 -17.24 14.18 18.75
CA PHE A 249 -18.03 15.04 17.85
C PHE A 249 -18.25 16.44 18.43
N LEU A 250 -17.36 16.93 19.30
CA LEU A 250 -17.46 18.25 19.88
C LEU A 250 -17.46 19.31 18.77
N LYS A 251 -18.48 20.19 18.80
CA LYS A 251 -18.63 21.32 17.86
C LYS A 251 -18.72 20.93 16.38
N THR A 252 -19.23 19.74 16.07
CA THR A 252 -19.57 19.31 14.71
C THR A 252 -20.95 19.86 14.30
N SER A 253 -21.06 21.16 14.12
CA SER A 253 -22.34 21.87 13.93
C SER A 253 -23.09 21.46 12.65
N GLN A 254 -22.42 20.87 11.66
CA GLN A 254 -23.03 20.39 10.43
C GLN A 254 -23.61 18.98 10.53
N LEU A 255 -23.17 18.17 11.50
CA LEU A 255 -23.68 16.80 11.71
C LEU A 255 -25.07 16.86 12.33
N LYS A 256 -26.12 16.57 11.54
CA LYS A 256 -27.52 16.68 11.97
C LYS A 256 -28.08 15.37 12.54
N THR A 257 -27.58 14.27 12.05
CA THR A 257 -28.01 12.92 12.46
C THR A 257 -26.80 12.00 12.57
N ILE A 258 -26.90 11.02 13.45
CA ILE A 258 -25.92 9.93 13.54
C ILE A 258 -26.64 8.66 13.95
N GLU A 259 -26.29 7.54 13.32
CA GLU A 259 -26.72 6.22 13.75
C GLU A 259 -25.64 5.60 14.63
N ILE A 260 -26.00 5.34 15.89
CA ILE A 260 -25.08 4.71 16.85
C ILE A 260 -25.28 3.20 16.79
N PRO A 261 -24.25 2.40 16.47
CA PRO A 261 -24.35 0.95 16.37
C PRO A 261 -24.81 0.30 17.71
N GLU A 262 -25.59 -0.76 17.62
CA GLU A 262 -26.19 -1.46 18.79
C GLU A 262 -25.14 -2.03 19.78
N ASN A 263 -23.89 -2.23 19.33
CA ASN A 263 -22.80 -2.72 20.18
C ASN A 263 -22.12 -1.63 21.02
N VAL A 264 -22.48 -0.36 20.84
CA VAL A 264 -21.89 0.74 21.63
C VAL A 264 -22.44 0.70 23.06
N SER A 265 -21.52 0.59 24.01
CA SER A 265 -21.82 0.54 25.45
C SER A 265 -21.32 1.77 26.22
N THR A 266 -20.39 2.52 25.63
CA THR A 266 -19.77 3.68 26.28
C THR A 266 -19.76 4.88 25.34
N ILE A 267 -20.19 6.02 25.83
CA ILE A 267 -20.10 7.32 25.18
C ILE A 267 -19.34 8.25 26.15
N GLY A 268 -18.20 8.76 25.69
CA GLY A 268 -17.32 9.58 26.52
C GLY A 268 -17.89 10.98 26.81
N GLN A 269 -17.31 11.63 27.81
CA GLN A 269 -17.67 12.96 28.24
C GLN A 269 -17.69 13.95 27.06
N GLU A 270 -18.78 14.74 26.98
CA GLU A 270 -18.92 15.79 25.95
C GLU A 270 -18.89 15.27 24.50
N ALA A 271 -19.09 13.97 24.26
CA ALA A 271 -18.94 13.36 22.94
C ALA A 271 -19.69 14.10 21.83
N PHE A 272 -20.86 14.65 22.13
CA PHE A 272 -21.71 15.38 21.17
C PHE A 272 -21.96 16.84 21.57
N ARG A 273 -21.15 17.39 22.49
CA ARG A 273 -21.35 18.77 22.96
C ARG A 273 -21.23 19.75 21.77
N GLU A 274 -22.20 20.68 21.70
CA GLU A 274 -22.29 21.68 20.64
C GLU A 274 -22.23 21.08 19.19
N SER A 275 -22.61 19.80 19.02
CA SER A 275 -22.86 19.22 17.73
C SER A 275 -24.16 19.74 17.11
N GLY A 276 -24.36 19.53 15.81
CA GLY A 276 -25.61 19.88 15.14
C GLY A 276 -26.71 18.86 15.32
N ILE A 277 -26.48 17.77 16.08
CA ILE A 277 -27.42 16.67 16.28
C ILE A 277 -28.60 17.14 17.12
N THR A 278 -29.80 16.97 16.58
CA THR A 278 -31.04 17.34 17.26
C THR A 278 -31.71 16.15 17.94
N THR A 279 -31.47 14.96 17.41
CA THR A 279 -32.06 13.72 17.95
C THR A 279 -31.07 12.58 17.75
N VAL A 280 -30.89 11.75 18.76
CA VAL A 280 -30.09 10.53 18.70
C VAL A 280 -30.81 9.38 19.34
N LYS A 281 -30.87 8.23 18.69
CA LYS A 281 -31.32 6.98 19.29
C LYS A 281 -30.15 6.30 19.96
N LEU A 282 -30.19 6.14 21.25
CA LEU A 282 -29.17 5.40 21.99
C LEU A 282 -29.48 3.90 21.97
N PRO A 283 -28.48 3.04 21.75
CA PRO A 283 -28.62 1.59 21.93
C PRO A 283 -28.96 1.23 23.36
N ASN A 284 -29.67 0.12 23.55
CA ASN A 284 -30.07 -0.36 24.90
C ASN A 284 -28.84 -0.73 25.76
N GLY A 285 -27.67 -0.99 25.14
CA GLY A 285 -26.44 -1.36 25.82
C GLY A 285 -25.65 -0.18 26.41
N VAL A 286 -26.02 1.07 26.15
CA VAL A 286 -25.30 2.23 26.66
C VAL A 286 -25.48 2.33 28.17
N THR A 287 -24.41 2.10 28.91
CA THR A 287 -24.40 2.12 30.38
C THR A 287 -23.59 3.27 30.95
N ASN A 288 -22.86 3.99 30.12
CA ASN A 288 -21.99 5.08 30.53
C ASN A 288 -22.01 6.22 29.47
N ILE A 289 -22.29 7.45 29.94
CA ILE A 289 -22.35 8.68 29.12
C ILE A 289 -21.58 9.79 29.80
#